data_2ec37beacaef06fc5b98fa854aa12a4d
#
_entry.id   2ec37beacaef06fc5b98fa854aa12a4d
#
_cell.length_a   1.000
_cell.length_b   1.000
_cell.length_c   1.000
_cell.angle_alpha   90.00
_cell.angle_beta   90.00
_cell.angle_gamma   90.00
#
_symmetry.space_group_name_H-M   'P 1'
#
loop_
_entity.id
_entity.type
_entity.pdbx_description
1 polymer ?
#
loop_
_entity_poly.entity_id
_entity_poly.type
_entity_poly.pdbx_seq_one_letter_code
_entity_poly.pdbx_strand_id
1 'polypeptide(L)'
;MGLHHLPAQSLPREKLLTRGAASLSDAELLAIVLRTGTAGRNVLLMAQDVLDHCNGLAGLLSADAAQLKPLKGLGGSAKRAELLAVMELARRAVAQQLQQRADLGNPELAAHYVQMHLAHKPHECFAVLFLDTQH
;
A
#
# COMPACT_ATOMS: atom_id res chain seq x y z
N MET A 1 -9.94 -10.63 16.78
CA MET A 1 -11.32 -10.86 16.41
C MET A 1 -11.55 -10.41 14.98
N GLY A 2 -12.35 -11.17 14.24
CA GLY A 2 -12.64 -10.83 12.87
C GLY A 2 -13.78 -9.81 12.75
N LEU A 3 -14.13 -9.50 11.52
CA LEU A 3 -15.20 -8.56 11.20
C LEU A 3 -16.48 -9.27 10.77
N HIS A 4 -16.63 -10.54 11.15
CA HIS A 4 -17.74 -11.38 10.70
C HIS A 4 -19.12 -10.92 11.16
N HIS A 5 -19.16 -9.99 12.12
CA HIS A 5 -20.43 -9.42 12.59
C HIS A 5 -20.95 -8.30 11.67
N LEU A 6 -20.17 -7.88 10.69
CA LEU A 6 -20.58 -6.85 9.72
C LEU A 6 -21.29 -7.47 8.54
N PRO A 7 -22.17 -6.71 7.85
CA PRO A 7 -22.74 -7.18 6.60
C PRO A 7 -21.64 -7.55 5.60
N ALA A 8 -21.87 -8.57 4.79
CA ALA A 8 -20.85 -9.06 3.86
C ALA A 8 -20.30 -7.95 2.95
N GLN A 9 -21.16 -7.10 2.43
CA GLN A 9 -20.71 -6.03 1.53
C GLN A 9 -19.93 -4.93 2.23
N SER A 10 -19.88 -4.93 3.57
CA SER A 10 -19.08 -3.98 4.35
C SER A 10 -17.73 -4.55 4.74
N LEU A 11 -17.51 -5.85 4.58
CA LEU A 11 -16.22 -6.46 4.89
C LEU A 11 -15.20 -6.05 3.84
N PRO A 12 -13.97 -5.71 4.25
CA PRO A 12 -12.97 -5.20 3.30
C PRO A 12 -12.75 -6.11 2.10
N ARG A 13 -12.61 -7.41 2.33
CA ARG A 13 -12.35 -8.35 1.25
C ARG A 13 -13.52 -8.43 0.26
N GLU A 14 -14.74 -8.49 0.77
CA GLU A 14 -15.93 -8.52 -0.08
C GLU A 14 -16.09 -7.21 -0.84
N LYS A 15 -15.85 -6.10 -0.17
CA LYS A 15 -15.91 -4.78 -0.79
C LYS A 15 -14.88 -4.66 -1.92
N LEU A 16 -13.68 -5.18 -1.69
CA LEU A 16 -12.62 -5.18 -2.72
C LEU A 16 -13.09 -5.94 -3.97
N LEU A 17 -13.64 -7.14 -3.77
CA LEU A 17 -14.03 -8.00 -4.89
C LEU A 17 -15.25 -7.49 -5.64
N THR A 18 -16.17 -6.80 -4.96
CA THR A 18 -17.41 -6.33 -5.58
C THR A 18 -17.31 -4.90 -6.12
N ARG A 19 -16.51 -4.04 -5.50
CA ARG A 19 -16.43 -2.62 -5.85
C ARG A 19 -15.06 -2.19 -6.36
N GLY A 20 -14.06 -3.05 -6.24
CA GLY A 20 -12.71 -2.74 -6.69
C GLY A 20 -11.85 -2.07 -5.62
N ALA A 21 -10.55 -2.11 -5.83
CA ALA A 21 -9.57 -1.64 -4.84
C ALA A 21 -9.68 -0.14 -4.56
N ALA A 22 -10.04 0.66 -5.55
CA ALA A 22 -10.12 2.10 -5.39
C ALA A 22 -11.21 2.54 -4.41
N SER A 23 -12.17 1.66 -4.11
CA SER A 23 -13.25 1.97 -3.18
C SER A 23 -12.86 1.81 -1.72
N LEU A 24 -11.68 1.25 -1.43
CA LEU A 24 -11.23 0.96 -0.07
C LEU A 24 -10.28 2.04 0.43
N SER A 25 -10.36 2.30 1.75
CA SER A 25 -9.37 3.14 2.41
C SER A 25 -8.05 2.39 2.57
N ASP A 26 -6.99 3.12 2.89
CA ASP A 26 -5.68 2.52 3.15
C ASP A 26 -5.78 1.49 4.28
N ALA A 27 -6.50 1.81 5.35
CA ALA A 27 -6.66 0.89 6.48
C ALA A 27 -7.41 -0.37 6.05
N GLU A 28 -8.42 -0.25 5.21
CA GLU A 28 -9.17 -1.40 4.72
C GLU A 28 -8.29 -2.32 3.88
N LEU A 29 -7.50 -1.75 2.99
CA LEU A 29 -6.57 -2.54 2.17
C LEU A 29 -5.54 -3.25 3.04
N LEU A 30 -4.99 -2.54 4.01
CA LEU A 30 -4.00 -3.12 4.91
C LEU A 30 -4.63 -4.21 5.79
N ALA A 31 -5.88 -4.03 6.20
CA ALA A 31 -6.59 -5.04 6.98
C ALA A 31 -6.72 -6.36 6.21
N ILE A 32 -6.90 -6.30 4.90
CA ILE A 32 -6.94 -7.51 4.07
C ILE A 32 -5.60 -8.23 4.12
N VAL A 33 -4.50 -7.50 4.04
CA VAL A 33 -3.16 -8.07 4.10
C VAL A 33 -2.89 -8.70 5.46
N LEU A 34 -3.29 -8.03 6.54
CA LEU A 34 -3.11 -8.53 7.90
C LEU A 34 -4.03 -9.69 8.23
N ARG A 35 -5.16 -9.79 7.59
CA ARG A 35 -6.17 -10.84 7.67
C ARG A 35 -6.95 -10.88 8.97
N THR A 36 -6.28 -11.00 10.10
CA THR A 36 -6.95 -11.13 11.40
C THR A 36 -6.35 -10.17 12.40
N GLY A 37 -7.21 -9.70 13.31
CA GLY A 37 -6.77 -8.88 14.42
C GLY A 37 -6.11 -9.72 15.51
N THR A 38 -5.99 -9.13 16.67
CA THR A 38 -5.47 -9.80 17.86
C THR A 38 -6.50 -9.65 18.98
N ALA A 39 -6.29 -10.36 20.07
CA ALA A 39 -7.20 -10.30 21.21
C ALA A 39 -7.38 -8.85 21.66
N GLY A 40 -8.64 -8.42 21.71
CA GLY A 40 -8.98 -7.07 22.14
C GLY A 40 -8.84 -5.97 21.10
N ARG A 41 -8.44 -6.32 19.87
CA ARG A 41 -8.30 -5.31 18.82
C ARG A 41 -8.56 -5.91 17.45
N ASN A 42 -9.57 -5.41 16.74
CA ASN A 42 -9.91 -5.96 15.43
C ASN A 42 -8.89 -5.52 14.37
N VAL A 43 -8.95 -6.18 13.21
CA VAL A 43 -7.94 -5.99 12.16
C VAL A 43 -7.96 -4.59 11.56
N LEU A 44 -9.12 -3.93 11.48
CA LEU A 44 -9.19 -2.56 10.97
C LEU A 44 -8.46 -1.58 11.89
N LEU A 45 -8.64 -1.76 13.19
CA LEU A 45 -7.95 -0.92 14.18
C LEU A 45 -6.46 -1.19 14.15
N MET A 46 -6.05 -2.46 14.00
CA MET A 46 -4.64 -2.81 13.84
C MET A 46 -4.04 -2.14 12.61
N ALA A 47 -4.76 -2.18 11.50
CA ALA A 47 -4.30 -1.55 10.27
C ALA A 47 -4.11 -0.04 10.46
N GLN A 48 -5.05 0.60 11.13
CA GLN A 48 -4.94 2.02 11.41
C GLN A 48 -3.74 2.32 12.33
N ASP A 49 -3.49 1.46 13.33
CA ASP A 49 -2.33 1.61 14.19
C ASP A 49 -1.02 1.57 13.40
N VAL A 50 -0.92 0.65 12.44
CA VAL A 50 0.27 0.54 11.59
C VAL A 50 0.45 1.82 10.78
N LEU A 51 -0.61 2.32 10.16
CA LEU A 51 -0.55 3.53 9.36
C LEU A 51 -0.18 4.74 10.21
N ASP A 52 -0.76 4.86 11.39
CA ASP A 52 -0.44 5.97 12.30
C ASP A 52 1.01 5.92 12.77
N HIS A 53 1.49 4.73 13.09
CA HIS A 53 2.87 4.54 13.55
C HIS A 53 3.88 4.89 12.46
N CYS A 54 3.56 4.59 11.21
CA CYS A 54 4.46 4.79 10.07
C CYS A 54 4.22 6.12 9.34
N ASN A 55 3.27 6.93 9.78
CA ASN A 55 2.88 8.17 9.12
C ASN A 55 2.36 7.95 7.70
N GLY A 56 1.54 6.93 7.53
CA GLY A 56 0.89 6.63 6.26
C GLY A 56 1.60 5.56 5.44
N LEU A 57 1.10 5.35 4.23
CA LEU A 57 1.63 4.30 3.34
C LEU A 57 3.08 4.53 2.93
N ALA A 58 3.45 5.78 2.68
CA ALA A 58 4.82 6.07 2.28
C ALA A 58 5.82 5.69 3.37
N GLY A 59 5.49 5.98 4.63
CA GLY A 59 6.32 5.58 5.76
C GLY A 59 6.35 4.08 5.95
N LEU A 60 5.21 3.42 5.73
CA LEU A 60 5.14 1.96 5.81
C LEU A 60 6.00 1.31 4.73
N LEU A 61 6.02 1.88 3.55
CA LEU A 61 6.83 1.36 2.45
C LEU A 61 8.32 1.29 2.79
N SER A 62 8.80 2.21 3.61
CA SER A 62 10.20 2.23 4.02
C SER A 62 10.45 1.66 5.42
N ALA A 63 9.42 1.13 6.08
CA ALA A 63 9.58 0.58 7.43
C ALA A 63 10.35 -0.73 7.42
N ASP A 64 11.08 -1.00 8.51
CA ASP A 64 11.75 -2.28 8.70
C ASP A 64 11.06 -3.10 9.80
N ALA A 65 11.55 -4.32 10.01
CA ALA A 65 10.97 -5.25 10.97
C ALA A 65 11.01 -4.69 12.40
N ALA A 66 12.09 -4.00 12.76
CA ALA A 66 12.24 -3.45 14.11
C ALA A 66 11.20 -2.37 14.40
N GLN A 67 10.88 -1.56 13.40
CA GLN A 67 9.88 -0.50 13.56
C GLN A 67 8.48 -1.03 13.77
N LEU A 68 8.17 -2.20 13.22
CA LEU A 68 6.83 -2.79 13.31
C LEU A 68 6.65 -3.67 14.55
N LYS A 69 7.73 -4.17 15.12
CA LYS A 69 7.67 -5.13 16.22
C LYS A 69 6.88 -4.64 17.43
N PRO A 70 6.99 -3.37 17.87
CA PRO A 70 6.26 -2.92 19.05
C PRO A 70 4.76 -2.81 18.87
N LEU A 71 4.28 -2.85 17.63
CA LEU A 71 2.84 -2.70 17.38
C LEU A 71 2.08 -3.94 17.82
N LYS A 72 0.93 -3.70 18.44
CA LYS A 72 0.09 -4.79 18.95
C LYS A 72 -0.37 -5.64 17.79
N GLY A 73 -0.15 -6.95 17.92
CA GLY A 73 -0.50 -7.91 16.87
C GLY A 73 0.62 -8.18 15.86
N LEU A 74 1.65 -7.36 15.84
CA LEU A 74 2.80 -7.53 14.95
C LEU A 74 4.05 -8.02 15.67
N GLY A 75 3.92 -8.41 16.94
CA GLY A 75 5.04 -8.96 17.68
C GLY A 75 5.51 -10.33 17.18
N GLY A 76 4.60 -11.11 16.60
CA GLY A 76 4.96 -12.38 15.99
C GLY A 76 5.59 -12.19 14.61
N SER A 77 6.41 -13.15 14.20
CA SER A 77 7.17 -13.02 12.96
C SER A 77 6.31 -13.14 11.69
N ALA A 78 5.24 -13.94 11.74
CA ALA A 78 4.48 -14.26 10.52
C ALA A 78 3.82 -13.03 9.90
N LYS A 79 3.10 -12.23 10.69
CA LYS A 79 2.42 -11.03 10.15
C LYS A 79 3.41 -9.98 9.71
N ARG A 80 4.51 -9.80 10.45
CA ARG A 80 5.55 -8.86 10.04
C ARG A 80 6.20 -9.27 8.74
N ALA A 81 6.53 -10.55 8.59
CA ALA A 81 7.14 -11.04 7.36
C ALA A 81 6.19 -10.85 6.16
N GLU A 82 4.93 -11.16 6.34
CA GLU A 82 3.92 -11.01 5.30
C GLU A 82 3.80 -9.53 4.86
N LEU A 83 3.70 -8.64 5.82
CA LEU A 83 3.59 -7.21 5.55
C LEU A 83 4.85 -6.68 4.87
N LEU A 84 6.02 -7.06 5.36
CA LEU A 84 7.29 -6.62 4.79
C LEU A 84 7.48 -7.18 3.37
N ALA A 85 7.03 -8.41 3.12
CA ALA A 85 7.10 -8.99 1.78
C ALA A 85 6.24 -8.21 0.80
N VAL A 86 5.03 -7.83 1.20
CA VAL A 86 4.14 -7.02 0.36
C VAL A 86 4.79 -5.66 0.07
N MET A 87 5.38 -5.03 1.08
CA MET A 87 6.03 -3.73 0.90
C MET A 87 7.23 -3.84 -0.03
N GLU A 88 8.01 -4.90 0.08
CA GLU A 88 9.14 -5.11 -0.82
C GLU A 88 8.68 -5.33 -2.26
N LEU A 89 7.61 -6.08 -2.46
CA LEU A 89 7.02 -6.25 -3.80
C LEU A 89 6.59 -4.91 -4.37
N ALA A 90 5.98 -4.06 -3.56
CA ALA A 90 5.57 -2.73 -3.98
C ALA A 90 6.77 -1.88 -4.40
N ARG A 91 7.86 -1.91 -3.60
CA ARG A 91 9.08 -1.18 -3.93
C ARG A 91 9.68 -1.65 -5.25
N ARG A 92 9.69 -2.96 -5.47
CA ARG A 92 10.23 -3.51 -6.73
C ARG A 92 9.37 -3.16 -7.92
N ALA A 93 8.05 -3.13 -7.75
CA ALA A 93 7.15 -2.72 -8.81
C ALA A 93 7.39 -1.26 -9.21
N VAL A 94 7.53 -0.37 -8.23
CA VAL A 94 7.85 1.03 -8.50
C VAL A 94 9.20 1.17 -9.18
N ALA A 95 10.21 0.45 -8.70
CA ALA A 95 11.55 0.48 -9.30
C ALA A 95 11.51 0.01 -10.76
N GLN A 96 10.74 -1.02 -11.05
CA GLN A 96 10.59 -1.52 -12.42
C GLN A 96 9.93 -0.47 -13.31
N GLN A 97 8.90 0.20 -12.83
CA GLN A 97 8.25 1.27 -13.59
C GLN A 97 9.20 2.43 -13.87
N LEU A 98 10.00 2.80 -12.89
CA LEU A 98 10.99 3.86 -13.06
C LEU A 98 12.05 3.46 -14.09
N GLN A 99 12.49 2.21 -14.08
CA GLN A 99 13.44 1.70 -15.05
C GLN A 99 12.86 1.72 -16.46
N GLN A 100 11.62 1.30 -16.62
CA GLN A 100 10.94 1.33 -17.91
C GLN A 100 10.85 2.75 -18.45
N ARG A 101 10.59 3.73 -17.59
CA ARG A 101 10.54 5.13 -17.99
C ARG A 101 11.91 5.63 -18.45
N ALA A 102 12.95 5.26 -17.72
CA ALA A 102 14.32 5.62 -18.09
C ALA A 102 14.69 5.01 -19.46
N ASP A 103 14.22 3.78 -19.72
CA ASP A 103 14.52 3.07 -20.95
C ASP A 103 13.77 3.64 -22.16
N LEU A 104 12.71 4.42 -21.95
CA LEU A 104 12.01 5.06 -23.06
C LEU A 104 12.92 6.00 -23.85
N GLY A 105 13.82 6.71 -23.17
CA GLY A 105 14.85 7.53 -23.79
C GLY A 105 14.35 8.67 -24.68
N ASN A 106 13.05 8.83 -24.86
CA ASN A 106 12.43 9.80 -25.74
C ASN A 106 11.39 10.59 -24.92
N PRO A 107 11.53 11.94 -24.84
CA PRO A 107 10.59 12.74 -24.06
C PRO A 107 9.13 12.59 -24.47
N GLU A 108 8.86 12.43 -25.74
CA GLU A 108 7.48 12.26 -26.21
C GLU A 108 6.90 10.94 -25.75
N LEU A 109 7.66 9.86 -25.82
CA LEU A 109 7.23 8.56 -25.34
C LEU A 109 7.05 8.58 -23.83
N ALA A 110 7.95 9.23 -23.11
CA ALA A 110 7.85 9.37 -21.66
C ALA A 110 6.59 10.13 -21.28
N ALA A 111 6.29 11.23 -21.98
CA ALA A 111 5.08 12.01 -21.74
C ALA A 111 3.82 11.19 -22.03
N HIS A 112 3.84 10.43 -23.10
CA HIS A 112 2.72 9.56 -23.44
C HIS A 112 2.48 8.49 -22.36
N TYR A 113 3.56 7.87 -21.90
CA TYR A 113 3.49 6.89 -20.82
C TYR A 113 2.86 7.49 -19.56
N VAL A 114 3.28 8.69 -19.19
CA VAL A 114 2.75 9.41 -18.05
C VAL A 114 1.25 9.63 -18.20
N GLN A 115 0.81 10.09 -19.38
CA GLN A 115 -0.60 10.33 -19.63
C GLN A 115 -1.44 9.07 -19.47
N MET A 116 -0.93 7.93 -19.96
CA MET A 116 -1.66 6.67 -19.89
C MET A 116 -1.78 6.12 -18.46
N HIS A 117 -0.75 6.31 -17.65
CA HIS A 117 -0.66 5.64 -16.35
C HIS A 117 -1.00 6.54 -15.17
N LEU A 118 -0.83 7.85 -15.28
CA LEU A 118 -0.94 8.76 -14.16
C LEU A 118 -1.97 9.88 -14.35
N ALA A 119 -2.58 10.00 -15.52
CA ALA A 119 -3.41 11.15 -15.85
C ALA A 119 -4.59 11.36 -14.89
N HIS A 120 -5.17 10.29 -14.38
CA HIS A 120 -6.34 10.36 -13.49
C HIS A 120 -5.99 10.34 -12.01
N LYS A 121 -4.72 10.42 -11.67
CA LYS A 121 -4.25 10.43 -10.27
C LYS A 121 -3.30 11.60 -10.05
N PRO A 122 -3.87 12.78 -9.75
CA PRO A 122 -3.05 14.01 -9.69
C PRO A 122 -1.85 13.94 -8.74
N HIS A 123 -1.99 13.25 -7.61
CA HIS A 123 -0.91 13.15 -6.63
C HIS A 123 0.30 12.38 -7.17
N GLU A 124 0.12 11.56 -8.18
CA GLU A 124 1.23 10.83 -8.79
C GLU A 124 2.04 11.69 -9.75
N CYS A 125 1.51 12.84 -10.13
CA CYS A 125 2.24 13.78 -10.97
C CYS A 125 3.52 14.28 -10.30
N PHE A 126 3.55 14.32 -8.97
CA PHE A 126 4.75 14.69 -8.24
C PHE A 126 5.92 13.75 -8.54
N ALA A 127 5.64 12.45 -8.61
CA ALA A 127 6.67 11.47 -8.93
C ALA A 127 7.25 11.74 -10.32
N VAL A 128 6.41 12.10 -11.27
CA VAL A 128 6.83 12.41 -12.63
C VAL A 128 7.72 13.65 -12.66
N LEU A 129 7.29 14.72 -12.02
CA LEU A 129 8.07 15.96 -11.96
C LEU A 129 9.41 15.74 -11.29
N PHE A 130 9.42 14.97 -10.21
CA PHE A 130 10.64 14.64 -9.51
C PHE A 130 11.64 13.92 -10.41
N LEU A 131 11.16 12.97 -11.21
CA LEU A 131 12.03 12.23 -12.13
C LEU A 131 12.61 13.15 -13.21
N ASP A 132 11.80 14.08 -13.73
CA ASP A 132 12.26 15.02 -14.73
C ASP A 132 13.39 15.89 -14.22
N THR A 133 13.32 16.30 -12.97
CA THR A 133 14.36 17.16 -12.37
C THR A 133 15.68 16.43 -12.14
N GLN A 134 15.69 15.12 -12.24
CA GLN A 134 16.90 14.33 -12.06
C GLN A 134 17.69 14.11 -13.35
N HIS A 135 17.21 14.60 -14.43
CA HIS A 135 17.93 14.51 -15.72
C HIS A 135 18.97 15.63 -15.90
#